data_8b1d48e4b234162bea0a8e099f59bf29
#
_entry.id   8b1d48e4b234162bea0a8e099f59bf29
#
_cell.length_a   1.000
_cell.length_b   1.000
_cell.length_c   1.000
_cell.angle_alpha   90.00
_cell.angle_beta   90.00
_cell.angle_gamma   90.00
#
_symmetry.space_group_name_H-M   'P 1'
#
loop_
_entity.id
_entity.type
_entity.pdbx_description
1 polymer ?
#
loop_
_entity_poly.entity_id
_entity_poly.type
_entity_poly.pdbx_seq_one_letter_code
_entity_poly.pdbx_strand_id
1 'polypeptide(L)'
;HGAWVLAAEAAFIAAAFAGLLGLLIWKEIFHAWSAALGRTGIVFWLTYLPLSLIAMQANWNGLFLVEPRFRLAIIFAVTGVLLQLGLWLLNTAWLTSLANILYIITLRATFATAQNVMHPPPSLIFNSGLWNVIIFFITLNFLTWIAGYFLTRWFLRFSES
;
A
#
# COMPACT_ATOMS: atom_id res chain seq x y z
N HIS A 1 -0.56 -1.74 -12.89
CA HIS A 1 -1.04 -1.99 -11.53
C HIS A 1 0.10 -2.32 -10.56
N GLY A 2 1.15 -3.04 -11.00
CA GLY A 2 2.28 -3.43 -10.13
C GLY A 2 2.97 -2.24 -9.42
N ALA A 3 3.23 -1.13 -10.11
CA ALA A 3 3.82 0.06 -9.50
C ALA A 3 2.91 0.65 -8.39
N TRP A 4 1.59 0.58 -8.56
CA TRP A 4 0.61 1.02 -7.54
C TRP A 4 0.68 0.20 -6.26
N VAL A 5 0.77 -1.13 -6.39
CA VAL A 5 0.95 -2.03 -5.23
C VAL A 5 2.25 -1.71 -4.50
N LEU A 6 3.36 -1.56 -5.24
CA LEU A 6 4.65 -1.23 -4.65
C LEU A 6 4.64 0.13 -3.94
N ALA A 7 3.94 1.14 -4.51
CA ALA A 7 3.78 2.44 -3.86
C ALA A 7 2.95 2.33 -2.57
N ALA A 8 1.86 1.55 -2.58
CA ALA A 8 1.05 1.29 -1.39
C ALA A 8 1.86 0.56 -0.30
N GLU A 9 2.56 -0.52 -0.65
CA GLU A 9 3.39 -1.25 0.30
C GLU A 9 4.52 -0.39 0.87
N ALA A 10 5.20 0.41 0.03
CA ALA A 10 6.22 1.34 0.48
C ALA A 10 5.66 2.38 1.47
N ALA A 11 4.47 2.92 1.20
CA ALA A 11 3.78 3.84 2.10
C ALA A 11 3.42 3.17 3.44
N PHE A 12 2.91 1.94 3.43
CA PHE A 12 2.61 1.19 4.66
C PHE A 12 3.86 0.85 5.47
N ILE A 13 4.95 0.45 4.81
CA ILE A 13 6.23 0.18 5.47
C ILE A 13 6.77 1.47 6.11
N ALA A 14 6.75 2.58 5.38
CA ALA A 14 7.17 3.87 5.90
C ALA A 14 6.26 4.34 7.06
N ALA A 15 4.93 4.10 6.97
CA ALA A 15 3.98 4.38 8.05
C ALA A 15 4.30 3.58 9.32
N ALA A 16 4.62 2.30 9.18
CA ALA A 16 5.00 1.44 10.30
C ALA A 16 6.33 1.88 10.92
N PHE A 17 7.31 2.23 10.10
CA PHE A 17 8.60 2.73 10.57
C PHE A 17 8.46 4.06 11.32
N ALA A 18 7.72 5.02 10.75
CA ALA A 18 7.40 6.28 11.44
C ALA A 18 6.62 6.02 12.74
N GLY A 19 5.64 5.11 12.70
CA GLY A 19 4.87 4.71 13.87
C GLY A 19 5.74 4.10 14.97
N LEU A 20 6.68 3.23 14.62
CA LEU A 20 7.64 2.66 15.56
C LEU A 20 8.51 3.74 16.21
N LEU A 21 9.03 4.67 15.41
CA LEU A 21 9.77 5.82 15.95
C LEU A 21 8.90 6.67 16.88
N GLY A 22 7.64 6.91 16.52
CA GLY A 22 6.68 7.63 17.36
C GLY A 22 6.48 6.97 18.72
N LEU A 23 6.31 5.64 18.74
CA LEU A 23 6.14 4.86 19.96
C LEU A 23 7.40 4.80 20.83
N LEU A 24 8.60 4.79 20.21
CA LEU A 24 9.87 4.71 20.93
C LEU A 24 10.35 6.07 21.45
N ILE A 25 10.19 7.12 20.66
CA ILE A 25 10.75 8.46 20.92
C ILE A 25 9.71 9.40 21.53
N TRP A 26 8.40 9.04 21.45
CA TRP A 26 7.28 9.82 21.98
C TRP A 26 7.16 11.24 21.38
N LYS A 27 7.50 11.39 20.08
CA LYS A 27 7.37 12.65 19.36
C LYS A 27 6.16 12.62 18.43
N GLU A 28 5.25 13.57 18.58
CA GLU A 28 4.01 13.72 17.79
C GLU A 28 4.26 13.75 16.27
N ILE A 29 5.38 14.32 15.83
CA ILE A 29 5.71 14.40 14.40
C ILE A 29 5.77 13.00 13.75
N PHE A 30 6.28 11.99 14.42
CA PHE A 30 6.35 10.64 13.88
C PHE A 30 4.98 9.97 13.83
N HIS A 31 4.12 10.22 14.80
CA HIS A 31 2.74 9.76 14.79
C HIS A 31 1.95 10.40 13.63
N ALA A 32 2.12 11.70 13.40
CA ALA A 32 1.50 12.41 12.28
C ALA A 32 1.95 11.84 10.93
N TRP A 33 3.25 11.60 10.75
CA TRP A 33 3.76 10.95 9.54
C TRP A 33 3.23 9.51 9.37
N SER A 34 3.17 8.73 10.44
CA SER A 34 2.59 7.39 10.40
C SER A 34 1.13 7.42 9.91
N ALA A 35 0.32 8.31 10.46
CA ALA A 35 -1.08 8.48 10.06
C ALA A 35 -1.22 8.91 8.59
N ALA A 36 -0.46 9.90 8.15
CA ALA A 36 -0.50 10.41 6.78
C ALA A 36 -0.05 9.35 5.75
N LEU A 37 1.04 8.65 6.04
CA LEU A 37 1.56 7.57 5.20
C LEU A 37 0.60 6.37 5.15
N GLY A 38 -0.02 6.00 6.28
CA GLY A 38 -1.03 4.95 6.32
C GLY A 38 -2.23 5.28 5.41
N ARG A 39 -2.74 6.52 5.47
CA ARG A 39 -3.82 7.00 4.58
C ARG A 39 -3.38 7.00 3.11
N THR A 40 -2.16 7.44 2.82
CA THR A 40 -1.58 7.38 1.48
C THR A 40 -1.54 5.96 0.94
N GLY A 41 -1.08 5.01 1.74
CA GLY A 41 -1.07 3.60 1.39
C GLY A 41 -2.47 3.07 1.06
N ILE A 42 -3.48 3.42 1.85
CA ILE A 42 -4.88 3.03 1.58
C ILE A 42 -5.39 3.62 0.25
N VAL A 43 -5.09 4.87 -0.07
CA VAL A 43 -5.50 5.48 -1.36
C VAL A 43 -4.88 4.70 -2.53
N PHE A 44 -3.58 4.39 -2.48
CA PHE A 44 -2.94 3.58 -3.52
C PHE A 44 -3.51 2.16 -3.57
N TRP A 45 -3.77 1.55 -2.42
CA TRP A 45 -4.33 0.21 -2.34
C TRP A 45 -5.75 0.12 -2.91
N LEU A 46 -6.61 1.10 -2.63
CA LEU A 46 -7.96 1.18 -3.18
C LEU A 46 -7.95 1.41 -4.70
N THR A 47 -7.13 2.35 -5.16
CA THR A 47 -7.03 2.68 -6.60
C THR A 47 -6.30 1.59 -7.40
N TYR A 48 -5.52 0.74 -6.75
CA TYR A 48 -4.95 -0.46 -7.35
C TYR A 48 -6.02 -1.46 -7.79
N LEU A 49 -7.12 -1.63 -7.06
CA LEU A 49 -8.14 -2.65 -7.36
C LEU A 49 -8.75 -2.48 -8.77
N PRO A 50 -9.28 -1.31 -9.17
CA PRO A 50 -9.77 -1.13 -10.54
C PRO A 50 -8.67 -1.27 -11.59
N LEU A 51 -7.44 -0.83 -11.31
CA LEU A 51 -6.30 -1.03 -12.20
C LEU A 51 -5.96 -2.52 -12.39
N SER A 52 -6.11 -3.31 -11.33
CA SER A 52 -5.93 -4.76 -11.41
C SER A 52 -6.98 -5.43 -12.29
N LEU A 53 -8.24 -5.01 -12.19
CA LEU A 53 -9.31 -5.52 -13.06
C LEU A 53 -9.04 -5.19 -14.55
N ILE A 54 -8.64 -3.97 -14.85
CA ILE A 54 -8.25 -3.56 -16.20
C ILE A 54 -7.06 -4.41 -16.70
N ALA A 55 -6.08 -4.64 -15.85
CA ALA A 55 -4.92 -5.47 -16.19
C ALA A 55 -5.31 -6.94 -16.44
N MET A 56 -6.21 -7.50 -15.64
CA MET A 56 -6.75 -8.84 -15.87
C MET A 56 -7.43 -8.93 -17.23
N GLN A 57 -8.33 -8.01 -17.55
CA GLN A 57 -9.03 -8.00 -18.82
C GLN A 57 -8.08 -7.84 -20.01
N ALA A 58 -7.08 -6.96 -19.89
CA ALA A 58 -6.14 -6.70 -20.98
C ALA A 58 -5.16 -7.86 -21.25
N ASN A 59 -4.73 -8.58 -20.20
CA ASN A 59 -3.70 -9.61 -20.34
C ASN A 59 -4.28 -11.03 -20.51
N TRP A 60 -5.47 -11.30 -19.95
CA TRP A 60 -6.04 -12.65 -19.92
C TRP A 60 -7.43 -12.75 -20.53
N ASN A 61 -7.94 -11.65 -21.08
CA ASN A 61 -9.27 -11.57 -21.68
C ASN A 61 -10.38 -12.08 -20.75
N GLY A 62 -10.27 -11.80 -19.47
CA GLY A 62 -11.24 -12.20 -18.46
C GLY A 62 -10.94 -11.65 -17.06
N LEU A 63 -11.96 -11.66 -16.19
CA LEU A 63 -11.84 -11.22 -14.81
C LEU A 63 -11.69 -12.42 -13.87
N PHE A 64 -10.53 -12.58 -13.27
CA PHE A 64 -10.22 -13.70 -12.36
C PHE A 64 -10.45 -13.29 -10.91
N LEU A 65 -11.70 -13.01 -10.54
CA LEU A 65 -12.08 -12.55 -9.19
C LEU A 65 -11.85 -13.59 -8.09
N VAL A 66 -11.63 -14.85 -8.49
CA VAL A 66 -11.30 -15.95 -7.55
C VAL A 66 -9.81 -16.05 -7.24
N GLU A 67 -8.98 -15.25 -7.91
CA GLU A 67 -7.53 -15.24 -7.69
C GLU A 67 -7.23 -14.87 -6.22
N PRO A 68 -6.45 -15.71 -5.50
CA PRO A 68 -6.27 -15.55 -4.05
C PRO A 68 -5.72 -14.19 -3.64
N ARG A 69 -4.72 -13.65 -4.36
CA ARG A 69 -4.16 -12.33 -4.03
C ARG A 69 -5.14 -11.20 -4.27
N PHE A 70 -6.00 -11.30 -5.30
CA PHE A 70 -7.02 -10.30 -5.56
C PHE A 70 -8.09 -10.29 -4.47
N ARG A 71 -8.53 -11.48 -4.00
CA ARG A 71 -9.46 -11.59 -2.86
C ARG A 71 -8.86 -11.01 -1.59
N LEU A 72 -7.61 -11.35 -1.30
CA LEU A 72 -6.89 -10.77 -0.15
C LEU A 72 -6.76 -9.25 -0.30
N ALA A 73 -6.47 -8.75 -1.50
CA ALA A 73 -6.40 -7.31 -1.75
C ALA A 73 -7.71 -6.59 -1.42
N ILE A 74 -8.87 -7.16 -1.78
CA ILE A 74 -10.19 -6.62 -1.41
C ILE A 74 -10.39 -6.64 0.10
N ILE A 75 -10.08 -7.75 0.77
CA ILE A 75 -10.24 -7.89 2.23
C ILE A 75 -9.38 -6.81 2.93
N PHE A 76 -8.11 -6.68 2.56
CA PHE A 76 -7.23 -5.67 3.13
C PHE A 76 -7.65 -4.24 2.76
N ALA A 77 -8.23 -4.00 1.57
CA ALA A 77 -8.79 -2.70 1.21
C ALA A 77 -9.94 -2.31 2.16
N VAL A 78 -10.93 -3.18 2.34
CA VAL A 78 -12.07 -2.94 3.23
C VAL A 78 -11.60 -2.78 4.68
N THR A 79 -10.79 -3.71 5.17
CA THR A 79 -10.23 -3.66 6.53
C THR A 79 -9.42 -2.39 6.75
N GLY A 80 -8.57 -2.01 5.78
CA GLY A 80 -7.74 -0.81 5.87
C GLY A 80 -8.56 0.47 5.90
N VAL A 81 -9.61 0.58 5.07
CA VAL A 81 -10.53 1.74 5.12
C VAL A 81 -11.22 1.84 6.47
N LEU A 82 -11.83 0.74 6.94
CA LEU A 82 -12.52 0.71 8.23
C LEU A 82 -11.57 1.04 9.38
N LEU A 83 -10.35 0.51 9.34
CA LEU A 83 -9.31 0.80 10.32
C LEU A 83 -8.95 2.29 10.32
N GLN A 84 -8.63 2.88 9.17
CA GLN A 84 -8.26 4.29 9.09
C GLN A 84 -9.40 5.24 9.48
N LEU A 85 -10.65 4.90 9.12
CA LEU A 85 -11.83 5.67 9.56
C LEU A 85 -12.03 5.56 11.08
N GLY A 86 -11.94 4.36 11.63
CA GLY A 86 -12.05 4.15 13.08
C GLY A 86 -10.96 4.91 13.85
N LEU A 87 -9.71 4.86 13.39
CA LEU A 87 -8.59 5.57 13.99
C LEU A 87 -8.74 7.10 13.88
N TRP A 88 -9.28 7.58 12.78
CA TRP A 88 -9.58 9.00 12.61
C TRP A 88 -10.64 9.47 13.61
N LEU A 89 -11.71 8.68 13.82
CA LEU A 89 -12.75 8.98 14.81
C LEU A 89 -12.23 8.92 16.26
N LEU A 90 -11.37 7.97 16.57
CA LEU A 90 -10.76 7.83 17.89
C LEU A 90 -9.72 8.92 18.19
N ASN A 91 -9.16 9.53 17.17
CA ASN A 91 -8.16 10.60 17.24
C ASN A 91 -7.01 10.32 18.24
N THR A 92 -6.51 9.09 18.25
CA THR A 92 -5.47 8.63 19.18
C THR A 92 -4.18 8.32 18.41
N ALA A 93 -3.19 9.17 18.54
CA ALA A 93 -1.96 9.15 17.74
C ALA A 93 -1.15 7.85 17.89
N TRP A 94 -0.91 7.40 19.14
CA TRP A 94 -0.14 6.17 19.40
C TRP A 94 -0.88 4.92 18.89
N LEU A 95 -2.21 4.90 18.98
CA LEU A 95 -3.03 3.78 18.49
C LEU A 95 -2.96 3.68 16.97
N THR A 96 -2.98 4.82 16.26
CA THR A 96 -2.80 4.87 14.81
C THR A 96 -1.44 4.30 14.40
N SER A 97 -0.38 4.66 15.12
CA SER A 97 0.96 4.13 14.87
C SER A 97 1.04 2.62 15.07
N LEU A 98 0.49 2.12 16.17
CA LEU A 98 0.45 0.68 16.44
C LEU A 98 -0.36 -0.07 15.39
N ALA A 99 -1.53 0.46 15.01
CA ALA A 99 -2.39 -0.14 14.01
C ALA A 99 -1.71 -0.21 12.63
N ASN A 100 -1.00 0.82 12.21
CA ASN A 100 -0.25 0.80 10.95
C ASN A 100 0.87 -0.26 10.95
N ILE A 101 1.56 -0.45 12.07
CA ILE A 101 2.57 -1.52 12.23
C ILE A 101 1.90 -2.90 12.08
N LEU A 102 0.81 -3.14 12.80
CA LEU A 102 0.10 -4.42 12.75
C LEU A 102 -0.50 -4.69 11.37
N TYR A 103 -1.03 -3.64 10.72
CA TYR A 103 -1.62 -3.76 9.40
C TYR A 103 -0.62 -4.25 8.35
N ILE A 104 0.57 -3.64 8.25
CA ILE A 104 1.56 -4.08 7.24
C ILE A 104 2.13 -5.47 7.56
N ILE A 105 2.36 -5.78 8.83
CA ILE A 105 2.83 -7.12 9.23
C ILE A 105 1.80 -8.19 8.81
N THR A 106 0.52 -7.97 9.14
CA THR A 106 -0.56 -8.90 8.80
C THR A 106 -0.74 -9.02 7.29
N LEU A 107 -0.70 -7.89 6.56
CA LEU A 107 -0.79 -7.88 5.11
C LEU A 107 0.33 -8.71 4.50
N ARG A 108 1.59 -8.46 4.87
CA ARG A 108 2.76 -9.18 4.31
C ARG A 108 2.75 -10.66 4.68
N ALA A 109 2.43 -11.00 5.91
CA ALA A 109 2.33 -12.39 6.36
C ALA A 109 1.25 -13.15 5.56
N THR A 110 0.07 -12.56 5.41
CA THR A 110 -1.04 -13.18 4.68
C THR A 110 -0.72 -13.34 3.19
N PHE A 111 -0.14 -12.34 2.55
CA PHE A 111 0.25 -12.44 1.12
C PHE A 111 1.39 -13.43 0.89
N ALA A 112 2.30 -13.60 1.85
CA ALA A 112 3.38 -14.59 1.78
C ALA A 112 2.88 -16.03 1.84
N THR A 113 1.75 -16.27 2.50
CA THR A 113 1.13 -17.60 2.62
C THR A 113 0.13 -17.92 1.52
N ALA A 114 -0.19 -16.96 0.63
CA ALA A 114 -1.14 -17.17 -0.46
C ALA A 114 -0.61 -18.20 -1.47
N GLN A 115 -1.36 -19.27 -1.65
CA GLN A 115 -1.05 -20.35 -2.60
C GLN A 115 -1.86 -20.18 -3.90
N ASN A 116 -1.47 -20.92 -4.96
CA ASN A 116 -2.16 -20.93 -6.25
C ASN A 116 -2.32 -19.54 -6.88
N VAL A 117 -1.28 -18.72 -6.75
CA VAL A 117 -1.25 -17.36 -7.31
C VAL A 117 -0.88 -17.40 -8.79
N MET A 118 -1.49 -16.53 -9.61
CA MET A 118 -1.23 -16.47 -11.06
C MET A 118 0.17 -15.96 -11.41
N HIS A 119 0.77 -15.17 -10.53
CA HIS A 119 2.13 -14.62 -10.71
C HIS A 119 3.03 -14.98 -9.53
N PRO A 120 3.54 -16.20 -9.48
CA PRO A 120 4.55 -16.55 -8.48
C PRO A 120 5.86 -15.78 -8.74
N PRO A 121 6.69 -15.54 -7.71
CA PRO A 121 8.07 -15.08 -7.92
C PRO A 121 8.85 -16.09 -8.81
N PRO A 122 9.83 -15.61 -9.57
CA PRO A 122 10.39 -14.27 -9.68
C PRO A 122 9.58 -13.31 -10.57
N SER A 123 9.89 -11.99 -10.48
CA SER A 123 9.19 -10.96 -11.26
C SER A 123 9.40 -11.15 -12.77
N LEU A 124 8.30 -11.28 -13.51
CA LEU A 124 8.32 -11.41 -14.97
C LEU A 124 8.93 -10.19 -15.65
N ILE A 125 8.80 -8.99 -15.07
CA ILE A 125 9.31 -7.73 -15.61
C ILE A 125 10.84 -7.73 -15.58
N PHE A 126 11.44 -8.00 -14.41
CA PHE A 126 12.91 -8.00 -14.27
C PHE A 126 13.58 -9.16 -14.98
N ASN A 127 12.87 -10.27 -15.17
CA ASN A 127 13.36 -11.43 -15.91
C ASN A 127 12.99 -11.41 -17.40
N SER A 128 12.36 -10.37 -17.90
CA SER A 128 11.96 -10.26 -19.31
C SER A 128 13.15 -10.14 -20.27
N GLY A 129 14.31 -9.69 -19.78
CA GLY A 129 15.48 -9.36 -20.63
C GLY A 129 15.28 -8.10 -21.49
N LEU A 130 14.14 -7.43 -21.41
CA LEU A 130 13.77 -6.27 -22.22
C LEU A 130 14.03 -4.98 -21.42
N TRP A 131 15.16 -4.32 -21.70
CA TRP A 131 15.58 -3.11 -20.99
C TRP A 131 14.57 -1.96 -21.06
N ASN A 132 13.88 -1.77 -22.19
CA ASN A 132 12.82 -0.77 -22.33
C ASN A 132 11.66 -1.00 -21.35
N VAL A 133 11.25 -2.25 -21.14
CA VAL A 133 10.19 -2.62 -20.19
C VAL A 133 10.65 -2.38 -18.75
N ILE A 134 11.90 -2.77 -18.43
CA ILE A 134 12.48 -2.58 -17.10
C ILE A 134 12.60 -1.09 -16.78
N ILE A 135 13.17 -0.27 -17.70
CA ILE A 135 13.32 1.17 -17.50
C ILE A 135 11.94 1.85 -17.35
N PHE A 136 10.98 1.49 -18.21
CA PHE A 136 9.62 2.01 -18.10
C PHE A 136 9.01 1.71 -16.71
N PHE A 137 9.16 0.48 -16.23
CA PHE A 137 8.63 0.08 -14.92
C PHE A 137 9.32 0.81 -13.77
N ILE A 138 10.65 0.98 -13.83
CA ILE A 138 11.39 1.74 -12.81
C ILE A 138 10.95 3.21 -12.81
N THR A 139 10.83 3.83 -14.00
CA THR A 139 10.37 5.22 -14.13
C THR A 139 8.96 5.39 -13.57
N LEU A 140 8.06 4.45 -13.89
CA LEU A 140 6.68 4.48 -13.36
C LEU A 140 6.65 4.35 -11.83
N ASN A 141 7.47 3.49 -11.24
CA ASN A 141 7.59 3.38 -9.78
C ASN A 141 8.09 4.70 -9.16
N PHE A 142 9.09 5.31 -9.76
CA PHE A 142 9.61 6.60 -9.28
C PHE A 142 8.53 7.69 -9.30
N LEU A 143 7.76 7.79 -10.38
CA LEU A 143 6.65 8.75 -10.49
C LEU A 143 5.54 8.47 -9.47
N THR A 144 5.19 7.20 -9.24
CA THR A 144 4.20 6.85 -8.22
C THR A 144 4.66 7.17 -6.80
N TRP A 145 5.95 7.02 -6.50
CA TRP A 145 6.51 7.41 -5.20
C TRP A 145 6.51 8.92 -5.00
N ILE A 146 6.82 9.69 -6.05
CA ILE A 146 6.67 11.17 -6.01
C ILE A 146 5.22 11.55 -5.73
N ALA A 147 4.26 10.94 -6.42
CA ALA A 147 2.84 11.18 -6.18
C ALA A 147 2.45 10.80 -4.74
N GLY A 148 2.96 9.68 -4.22
CA GLY A 148 2.78 9.24 -2.84
C GLY A 148 3.32 10.24 -1.82
N TYR A 149 4.49 10.82 -2.08
CA TYR A 149 5.06 11.86 -1.23
C TYR A 149 4.16 13.11 -1.18
N PHE A 150 3.68 13.60 -2.32
CA PHE A 150 2.78 14.77 -2.35
C PHE A 150 1.44 14.47 -1.69
N LEU A 151 0.89 13.28 -1.87
CA LEU A 151 -0.34 12.86 -1.21
C LEU A 151 -0.15 12.78 0.32
N THR A 152 0.98 12.25 0.79
CA THR A 152 1.32 12.23 2.21
C THR A 152 1.44 13.63 2.79
N ARG A 153 2.12 14.55 2.06
CA ARG A 153 2.22 15.96 2.46
C ARG A 153 0.85 16.64 2.51
N TRP A 154 -0.05 16.29 1.63
CA TRP A 154 -1.43 16.77 1.66
C TRP A 154 -2.17 16.30 2.91
N PHE A 155 -2.09 15.01 3.26
CA PHE A 155 -2.69 14.48 4.49
C PHE A 155 -2.10 15.11 5.76
N LEU A 156 -0.79 15.39 5.80
CA LEU A 156 -0.16 16.07 6.95
C LEU A 156 -0.77 17.45 7.21
N ARG A 157 -1.02 18.24 6.16
CA ARG A 157 -1.63 19.56 6.30
C ARG A 157 -3.03 19.51 6.90
N PHE A 158 -3.82 18.46 6.60
CA PHE A 158 -5.15 18.28 7.18
C PHE A 158 -5.14 17.84 8.64
N SER A 159 -4.04 17.30 9.14
CA SER A 159 -3.93 16.93 10.55
C SER A 159 -3.48 18.09 11.44
N GLU A 160 -3.00 19.18 10.84
CA GLU A 160 -2.54 20.41 11.54
C GLU A 160 -3.65 21.50 11.61
N SER A 161 -4.75 21.33 10.87
CA SER A 161 -5.93 22.21 10.87
C SER A 161 -7.01 21.69 11.82
#